data_6ec37de735234a9e3486091fd03a5b9f
#
_entry.id   6ec37de735234a9e3486091fd03a5b9f
#
_cell.length_a   1.000
_cell.length_b   1.000
_cell.length_c   1.000
_cell.angle_alpha   90.00
_cell.angle_beta   90.00
_cell.angle_gamma   90.00
#
_symmetry.space_group_name_H-M   'P 1'
#
loop_
_entity.id
_entity.type
_entity.pdbx_description
1 polymer ?
#
loop_
_entity_poly.entity_id
_entity_poly.type
_entity_poly.pdbx_seq_one_letter_code
_entity_poly.pdbx_strand_id
1 'polypeptide(L)'
;FWFTLPFIAPAEKFQAEKKIEPMRIEQKTLTILVAEDNGSNFKLIESILGKDYHLLHAWNGKEAIELYREYEPQLILMDINMPVMDGYEATREIRKFSLQVPIIAVTAFAYASDEQKAMDNGFNAYMSKPINAGQLRPKITSILQRHVVFM
;
A
#
# COMPACT_ATOMS: atom_id res chain seq x y z
N PHE A 1 -22.33 17.44 48.03
CA PHE A 1 -22.02 17.23 47.49
C PHE A 1 -21.71 17.24 46.79
N TRP A 2 -21.55 17.41 46.45
CA TRP A 2 -21.28 17.42 45.67
C TRP A 2 -20.65 17.02 45.04
N PHE A 3 -20.47 16.79 44.75
CA PHE A 3 -19.96 16.27 44.18
C PHE A 3 -19.92 15.76 43.34
N THR A 4 -20.13 15.89 43.35
CA THR A 4 -19.95 15.20 42.76
C THR A 4 -20.21 14.69 41.81
N LEU A 5 -20.54 14.79 41.44
CA LEU A 5 -21.03 14.31 40.53
C LEU A 5 -20.86 14.76 39.30
N PRO A 6 -20.79 15.61 38.83
CA PRO A 6 -20.96 16.06 37.52
C PRO A 6 -19.92 15.90 36.54
N PHE A 7 -18.87 15.86 36.83
CA PHE A 7 -17.88 15.75 35.92
C PHE A 7 -17.78 14.58 35.17
N ILE A 8 -18.30 13.65 35.56
CA ILE A 8 -18.23 12.36 34.96
C ILE A 8 -18.98 12.29 33.69
N ALA A 9 -20.11 12.91 33.57
CA ALA A 9 -20.93 12.87 32.38
C ALA A 9 -20.23 13.40 31.13
N PRO A 10 -19.55 14.52 31.17
CA PRO A 10 -18.86 14.99 29.95
C PRO A 10 -17.78 14.04 29.50
N ALA A 11 -17.10 13.44 30.42
CA ALA A 11 -16.07 12.51 30.04
C ALA A 11 -16.63 11.31 29.30
N GLU A 12 -17.78 10.86 29.72
CA GLU A 12 -18.40 9.74 29.06
C GLU A 12 -18.81 10.06 27.64
N LYS A 13 -19.25 11.27 27.41
CA LYS A 13 -19.63 11.68 26.07
C LYS A 13 -18.46 11.65 25.12
N PHE A 14 -17.32 12.10 25.58
CA PHE A 14 -16.16 12.07 24.74
C PHE A 14 -15.76 10.66 24.38
N GLN A 15 -15.91 9.75 25.28
CA GLN A 15 -15.57 8.37 24.99
C GLN A 15 -16.50 7.76 23.95
N ALA A 16 -17.76 8.12 24.02
CA ALA A 16 -18.71 7.61 23.03
C ALA A 16 -18.38 8.09 21.64
N GLU A 17 -17.98 9.33 21.50
CA GLU A 17 -17.63 9.86 20.21
C GLU A 17 -16.38 9.20 19.65
N LYS A 18 -15.43 8.88 20.51
CA LYS A 18 -14.22 8.24 20.06
C LYS A 18 -14.44 6.85 19.50
N LYS A 19 -15.49 6.20 19.87
CA LYS A 19 -15.77 4.87 19.35
C LYS A 19 -16.10 4.88 17.86
N ILE A 20 -16.60 5.97 17.36
CA ILE A 20 -16.94 6.07 15.95
C ILE A 20 -15.69 6.29 15.10
N GLU A 21 -14.74 7.03 15.64
CA GLU A 21 -13.54 7.37 14.91
C GLU A 21 -12.59 6.21 14.62
N PRO A 22 -12.43 5.25 15.50
CA PRO A 22 -11.41 4.21 15.30
C PRO A 22 -11.51 3.46 13.99
N MET A 23 -12.69 3.26 13.46
CA MET A 23 -12.82 2.52 12.21
C MET A 23 -12.19 3.25 11.04
N ARG A 24 -12.35 4.57 10.98
CA ARG A 24 -11.71 5.35 9.94
C ARG A 24 -10.21 5.36 10.08
N ILE A 25 -9.76 5.45 11.33
CA ILE A 25 -8.33 5.47 11.59
C ILE A 25 -7.69 4.15 11.17
N GLU A 26 -8.37 3.06 11.41
CA GLU A 26 -7.83 1.76 11.02
C GLU A 26 -7.62 1.64 9.52
N GLN A 27 -8.55 2.13 8.72
CA GLN A 27 -8.37 2.11 7.27
C GLN A 27 -7.17 2.94 6.87
N LYS A 28 -6.97 4.08 7.52
CA LYS A 28 -5.85 4.94 7.18
C LYS A 28 -4.53 4.47 7.78
N THR A 29 -4.55 3.47 8.66
CA THR A 29 -3.29 2.95 9.17
C THR A 29 -2.61 1.99 8.20
N LEU A 30 -3.33 1.51 7.20
CA LEU A 30 -2.70 0.69 6.18
C LEU A 30 -1.86 1.56 5.26
N THR A 31 -0.64 1.15 5.07
CA THR A 31 0.33 1.91 4.28
C THR A 31 0.68 1.15 3.01
N ILE A 32 0.65 1.85 1.89
CA ILE A 32 1.03 1.30 0.60
C ILE A 32 2.25 2.05 0.11
N LEU A 33 3.29 1.31 -0.24
CA LEU A 33 4.48 1.88 -0.83
C LEU A 33 4.31 1.87 -2.34
N VAL A 34 4.45 3.02 -2.97
CA VAL A 34 4.34 3.16 -4.42
C VAL A 34 5.71 3.50 -4.97
N ALA A 35 6.29 2.58 -5.72
CA ALA A 35 7.56 2.82 -6.40
C ALA A 35 7.24 3.20 -7.84
N GLU A 36 7.44 4.46 -8.18
CA GLU A 36 7.09 5.03 -9.48
C GLU A 36 8.00 6.20 -9.75
N ASP A 37 8.71 6.15 -10.87
CA ASP A 37 9.67 7.20 -11.21
C ASP A 37 9.03 8.41 -11.88
N ASN A 38 7.73 8.35 -12.18
CA ASN A 38 7.01 9.45 -12.80
C ASN A 38 6.04 10.06 -11.79
N GLY A 39 6.26 11.33 -11.46
CA GLY A 39 5.43 12.01 -10.47
C GLY A 39 3.97 12.13 -10.86
N SER A 40 3.69 12.25 -12.16
CA SER A 40 2.29 12.34 -12.62
C SER A 40 1.57 11.02 -12.39
N ASN A 41 2.24 9.91 -12.63
CA ASN A 41 1.65 8.60 -12.37
C ASN A 41 1.43 8.39 -10.89
N PHE A 42 2.36 8.85 -10.06
CA PHE A 42 2.17 8.77 -8.62
C PHE A 42 0.97 9.59 -8.18
N LYS A 43 0.82 10.80 -8.73
CA LYS A 43 -0.33 11.64 -8.37
C LYS A 43 -1.65 11.00 -8.75
N LEU A 44 -1.68 10.30 -9.86
CA LEU A 44 -2.87 9.56 -10.25
C LEU A 44 -3.20 8.49 -9.22
N ILE A 45 -2.20 7.71 -8.81
CA ILE A 45 -2.38 6.69 -7.79
C ILE A 45 -2.83 7.32 -6.47
N GLU A 46 -2.23 8.45 -6.12
CA GLU A 46 -2.58 9.16 -4.90
C GLU A 46 -4.04 9.63 -4.94
N SER A 47 -4.50 10.10 -6.09
CA SER A 47 -5.88 10.54 -6.21
C SER A 47 -6.86 9.38 -6.07
N ILE A 48 -6.44 8.17 -6.42
CA ILE A 48 -7.29 6.99 -6.32
C ILE A 48 -7.27 6.43 -4.89
N LEU A 49 -6.12 6.36 -4.27
CA LEU A 49 -5.94 5.62 -3.02
C LEU A 49 -5.70 6.49 -1.79
N GLY A 50 -5.36 7.75 -1.98
CA GLY A 50 -4.87 8.57 -0.87
C GLY A 50 -5.87 8.84 0.23
N LYS A 51 -7.16 8.68 -0.04
CA LYS A 51 -8.18 8.89 0.99
C LYS A 51 -8.30 7.70 1.92
N ASP A 52 -7.96 6.51 1.43
CA ASP A 52 -8.17 5.27 2.16
C ASP A 52 -6.89 4.71 2.77
N TYR A 53 -5.73 5.08 2.24
CA TYR A 53 -4.46 4.51 2.65
C TYR A 53 -3.41 5.60 2.81
N HIS A 54 -2.42 5.32 3.66
CA HIS A 54 -1.21 6.14 3.69
C HIS A 54 -0.32 5.70 2.53
N LEU A 55 0.16 6.65 1.76
CA LEU A 55 1.02 6.32 0.62
C LEU A 55 2.45 6.80 0.86
N LEU A 56 3.41 5.95 0.57
CA LEU A 56 4.81 6.30 0.55
C LEU A 56 5.26 6.29 -0.89
N HIS A 57 6.10 7.23 -1.29
CA HIS A 57 6.55 7.34 -2.67
C HIS A 57 8.05 7.08 -2.77
N ALA A 58 8.40 6.05 -3.52
CA ALA A 58 9.79 5.76 -3.87
C ALA A 58 9.98 6.11 -5.34
N TRP A 59 11.07 6.79 -5.66
CA TRP A 59 11.33 7.22 -7.03
C TRP A 59 12.11 6.20 -7.84
N ASN A 60 12.63 5.16 -7.19
CA ASN A 60 13.34 4.08 -7.84
C ASN A 60 13.33 2.86 -6.92
N GLY A 61 13.88 1.76 -7.41
CA GLY A 61 13.88 0.52 -6.66
C GLY A 61 14.71 0.57 -5.39
N LYS A 62 15.79 1.34 -5.39
CA LYS A 62 16.62 1.45 -4.21
C LYS A 62 15.88 2.15 -3.08
N GLU A 63 15.20 3.24 -3.41
CA GLU A 63 14.37 3.94 -2.42
C GLU A 63 13.25 3.07 -1.93
N ALA A 64 12.69 2.22 -2.81
CA ALA A 64 11.63 1.31 -2.41
C ALA A 64 12.12 0.35 -1.33
N ILE A 65 13.33 -0.18 -1.48
CA ILE A 65 13.89 -1.08 -0.49
C ILE A 65 14.09 -0.35 0.84
N GLU A 66 14.62 0.85 0.79
CA GLU A 66 14.88 1.64 1.99
C GLU A 66 13.59 1.97 2.72
N LEU A 67 12.57 2.42 1.99
CA LEU A 67 11.29 2.75 2.59
C LEU A 67 10.59 1.52 3.13
N TYR A 68 10.73 0.39 2.46
CA TYR A 68 10.14 -0.83 2.98
C TYR A 68 10.77 -1.22 4.30
N ARG A 69 12.08 -1.13 4.41
CA ARG A 69 12.76 -1.51 5.65
C ARG A 69 12.43 -0.57 6.80
N GLU A 70 12.20 0.70 6.50
CA GLU A 70 11.91 1.68 7.54
C GLU A 70 10.45 1.62 8.01
N TYR A 71 9.50 1.50 7.08
CA TYR A 71 8.09 1.63 7.40
C TYR A 71 7.30 0.33 7.33
N GLU A 72 7.82 -0.69 6.70
CA GLU A 72 7.18 -2.00 6.55
C GLU A 72 5.72 -1.89 6.11
N PRO A 73 5.48 -1.29 4.92
CA PRO A 73 4.11 -1.14 4.42
C PRO A 73 3.43 -2.48 4.18
N GLN A 74 2.12 -2.46 4.16
CA GLN A 74 1.32 -3.67 3.99
C GLN A 74 1.19 -4.11 2.54
N LEU A 75 1.55 -3.26 1.60
CA LEU A 75 1.47 -3.59 0.18
C LEU A 75 2.41 -2.69 -0.60
N ILE A 76 2.94 -3.20 -1.70
CA ILE A 76 3.83 -2.43 -2.57
C ILE A 76 3.27 -2.45 -3.98
N LEU A 77 3.13 -1.25 -4.58
CA LEU A 77 2.92 -1.10 -6.01
C LEU A 77 4.27 -0.78 -6.61
N MET A 78 4.77 -1.65 -7.45
CA MET A 78 6.14 -1.53 -7.96
C MET A 78 6.15 -1.43 -9.47
N ASP A 79 6.55 -0.26 -9.97
CA ASP A 79 6.80 -0.10 -11.40
C ASP A 79 8.03 -0.96 -11.75
N ILE A 80 7.94 -1.65 -12.86
CA ILE A 80 9.05 -2.48 -13.29
C ILE A 80 10.18 -1.65 -13.88
N ASN A 81 9.84 -0.65 -14.69
CA ASN A 81 10.84 0.14 -15.40
C ASN A 81 11.16 1.43 -14.66
N MET A 82 12.23 1.43 -13.88
CA MET A 82 12.67 2.58 -13.12
C MET A 82 14.19 2.73 -13.24
N PRO A 83 14.70 3.96 -13.12
CA PRO A 83 16.15 4.17 -13.14
C PRO A 83 16.79 3.69 -11.84
N VAL A 84 18.08 3.58 -11.82
CA VAL A 84 18.92 3.19 -10.70
C VAL A 84 18.76 1.70 -10.38
N MET A 85 17.55 1.26 -10.08
CA MET A 85 17.25 -0.15 -9.81
C MET A 85 15.83 -0.40 -10.25
N ASP A 86 15.62 -1.39 -11.12
CA ASP A 86 14.29 -1.67 -11.64
C ASP A 86 13.45 -2.46 -10.63
N GLY A 87 12.17 -2.66 -10.98
CA GLY A 87 11.25 -3.32 -10.07
C GLY A 87 11.54 -4.79 -9.86
N TYR A 88 12.11 -5.47 -10.84
CA TYR A 88 12.48 -6.87 -10.66
C TYR A 88 13.57 -7.01 -9.61
N GLU A 89 14.61 -6.21 -9.74
CA GLU A 89 15.73 -6.26 -8.81
C GLU A 89 15.29 -5.85 -7.41
N ALA A 90 14.51 -4.78 -7.31
CA ALA A 90 14.03 -4.32 -6.01
C ALA A 90 13.19 -5.39 -5.33
N THR A 91 12.32 -6.07 -6.08
CA THR A 91 11.48 -7.12 -5.52
C THR A 91 12.31 -8.29 -5.03
N ARG A 92 13.31 -8.70 -5.80
CA ARG A 92 14.19 -9.79 -5.35
C ARG A 92 14.90 -9.42 -4.06
N GLU A 93 15.35 -8.17 -3.94
CA GLU A 93 16.01 -7.73 -2.71
C GLU A 93 15.04 -7.70 -1.53
N ILE A 94 13.83 -7.22 -1.75
CA ILE A 94 12.83 -7.20 -0.68
C ILE A 94 12.49 -8.62 -0.24
N ARG A 95 12.43 -9.56 -1.17
CA ARG A 95 12.11 -10.95 -0.83
C ARG A 95 13.18 -11.62 0.03
N LYS A 96 14.37 -11.07 0.09
CA LYS A 96 15.40 -11.61 0.98
C LYS A 96 15.05 -11.43 2.44
N PHE A 97 14.24 -10.42 2.78
CA PHE A 97 13.85 -10.18 4.16
C PHE A 97 12.34 -10.14 4.38
N SER A 98 11.54 -10.30 3.34
CA SER A 98 10.09 -10.41 3.50
C SER A 98 9.51 -11.24 2.37
N LEU A 99 9.05 -12.43 2.70
CA LEU A 99 8.39 -13.29 1.72
C LEU A 99 6.90 -13.02 1.65
N GLN A 100 6.36 -12.28 2.60
CA GLN A 100 4.92 -12.18 2.75
C GLN A 100 4.30 -10.89 2.24
N VAL A 101 5.07 -9.80 2.17
CA VAL A 101 4.48 -8.54 1.73
C VAL A 101 3.97 -8.69 0.30
N PRO A 102 2.71 -8.34 0.03
CA PRO A 102 2.21 -8.42 -1.35
C PRO A 102 2.81 -7.31 -2.19
N ILE A 103 3.29 -7.69 -3.37
CA ILE A 103 3.88 -6.74 -4.31
C ILE A 103 3.17 -6.89 -5.65
N ILE A 104 2.61 -5.78 -6.13
CA ILE A 104 1.92 -5.75 -7.42
C ILE A 104 2.86 -5.10 -8.44
N ALA A 105 3.16 -5.81 -9.51
CA ALA A 105 3.95 -5.27 -10.60
C ALA A 105 3.09 -4.36 -11.46
N VAL A 106 3.61 -3.19 -11.78
CA VAL A 106 2.94 -2.24 -12.66
C VAL A 106 3.86 -2.00 -13.84
N THR A 107 3.35 -2.13 -15.06
CA THR A 107 4.20 -2.00 -16.24
C THR A 107 3.43 -1.42 -17.42
N ALA A 108 4.17 -0.77 -18.31
CA ALA A 108 3.59 -0.28 -19.56
C ALA A 108 3.44 -1.39 -20.60
N PHE A 109 4.13 -2.52 -20.39
CA PHE A 109 4.12 -3.62 -21.36
C PHE A 109 3.37 -4.81 -20.78
N ALA A 110 2.23 -5.14 -21.39
CA ALA A 110 1.32 -6.15 -20.86
C ALA A 110 1.33 -7.42 -21.71
N TYR A 111 2.50 -8.02 -21.87
CA TYR A 111 2.60 -9.28 -22.57
C TYR A 111 2.48 -10.45 -21.60
N ALA A 112 1.91 -11.55 -22.06
CA ALA A 112 1.73 -12.73 -21.20
C ALA A 112 3.06 -13.22 -20.63
N SER A 113 4.14 -13.12 -21.41
CA SER A 113 5.46 -13.53 -20.95
C SER A 113 5.95 -12.64 -19.82
N ASP A 114 5.54 -11.36 -19.79
CA ASP A 114 5.95 -10.44 -18.75
C ASP A 114 5.23 -10.74 -17.44
N GLU A 115 3.98 -11.21 -17.53
CA GLU A 115 3.28 -11.59 -16.32
C GLU A 115 3.95 -12.78 -15.66
N GLN A 116 4.32 -13.79 -16.45
CA GLN A 116 5.02 -14.95 -15.90
C GLN A 116 6.37 -14.55 -15.31
N LYS A 117 7.09 -13.68 -15.99
CA LYS A 117 8.37 -13.19 -15.49
C LYS A 117 8.20 -12.46 -14.16
N ALA A 118 7.14 -11.67 -14.01
CA ALA A 118 6.87 -10.97 -12.76
C ALA A 118 6.62 -11.98 -11.64
N MET A 119 5.80 -12.98 -11.90
CA MET A 119 5.52 -13.98 -10.87
C MET A 119 6.78 -14.74 -10.48
N ASP A 120 7.62 -15.07 -11.46
CA ASP A 120 8.87 -15.78 -11.20
C ASP A 120 9.86 -14.95 -10.37
N ASN A 121 9.72 -13.64 -10.41
CA ASN A 121 10.60 -12.75 -9.66
C ASN A 121 10.03 -12.32 -8.30
N GLY A 122 8.92 -12.91 -7.88
CA GLY A 122 8.41 -12.70 -6.54
C GLY A 122 7.23 -11.75 -6.41
N PHE A 123 6.69 -11.28 -7.53
CA PHE A 123 5.48 -10.46 -7.49
C PHE A 123 4.25 -11.33 -7.22
N ASN A 124 3.26 -10.73 -6.59
CA ASN A 124 2.01 -11.43 -6.27
C ASN A 124 0.91 -11.17 -7.28
N ALA A 125 1.03 -10.07 -8.03
CA ALA A 125 0.05 -9.71 -9.03
C ALA A 125 0.70 -8.81 -10.07
N TYR A 126 -0.02 -8.56 -11.14
CA TYR A 126 0.50 -7.86 -12.29
C TYR A 126 -0.60 -6.92 -12.81
N MET A 127 -0.21 -5.73 -13.21
CA MET A 127 -1.15 -4.74 -13.71
C MET A 127 -0.48 -3.92 -14.78
N SER A 128 -1.22 -3.65 -15.86
CA SER A 128 -0.67 -2.86 -16.95
C SER A 128 -1.09 -1.40 -16.82
N LYS A 129 -0.24 -0.51 -17.30
CA LYS A 129 -0.58 0.91 -17.45
C LYS A 129 -1.43 1.07 -18.72
N PRO A 130 -2.29 2.06 -18.77
CA PRO A 130 -2.52 3.13 -17.79
C PRO A 130 -3.33 2.64 -16.59
N ILE A 131 -3.00 3.18 -15.42
CA ILE A 131 -3.68 2.82 -14.19
C ILE A 131 -5.03 3.53 -14.14
N ASN A 132 -6.07 2.78 -13.74
CA ASN A 132 -7.37 3.40 -13.52
C ASN A 132 -8.00 2.86 -12.24
N ALA A 133 -8.90 3.66 -11.67
CA ALA A 133 -9.50 3.32 -10.39
C ALA A 133 -10.32 2.03 -10.43
N GLY A 134 -10.96 1.77 -11.55
CA GLY A 134 -11.81 0.59 -11.69
C GLY A 134 -11.05 -0.72 -11.61
N GLN A 135 -9.75 -0.71 -11.93
CA GLN A 135 -8.91 -1.89 -11.83
C GLN A 135 -8.07 -1.89 -10.56
N LEU A 136 -7.56 -0.73 -10.17
CA LEU A 136 -6.62 -0.65 -9.06
C LEU A 136 -7.28 -0.96 -7.73
N ARG A 137 -8.41 -0.33 -7.43
CA ARG A 137 -9.08 -0.53 -6.14
C ARG A 137 -9.47 -1.99 -5.88
N PRO A 138 -10.14 -2.67 -6.83
CA PRO A 138 -10.50 -4.06 -6.57
C PRO A 138 -9.29 -4.96 -6.40
N LYS A 139 -8.24 -4.71 -7.17
CA LYS A 139 -7.04 -5.53 -7.08
C LYS A 139 -6.38 -5.38 -5.71
N ILE A 140 -6.25 -4.16 -5.23
CA ILE A 140 -5.65 -3.91 -3.92
C ILE A 140 -6.51 -4.52 -2.81
N THR A 141 -7.81 -4.29 -2.86
CA THR A 141 -8.71 -4.83 -1.86
C THR A 141 -8.64 -6.35 -1.81
N SER A 142 -8.64 -6.98 -2.97
CA SER A 142 -8.59 -8.44 -3.05
C SER A 142 -7.29 -8.98 -2.45
N ILE A 143 -6.18 -8.35 -2.77
CA ILE A 143 -4.88 -8.83 -2.29
C ILE A 143 -4.75 -8.61 -0.79
N LEU A 144 -5.16 -7.46 -0.29
CA LEU A 144 -5.08 -7.18 1.14
C LEU A 144 -5.98 -8.12 1.94
N GLN A 145 -7.16 -8.42 1.43
CA GLN A 145 -8.05 -9.35 2.11
C GLN A 145 -7.44 -10.74 2.22
N ARG A 146 -6.83 -11.21 1.14
CA ARG A 146 -6.21 -12.53 1.18
C ARG A 146 -5.07 -12.59 2.19
N HIS A 147 -4.28 -11.53 2.28
CA HIS A 147 -3.15 -11.53 3.19
C HIS A 147 -3.58 -11.38 4.64
N VAL A 148 -4.63 -10.59 4.90
CA VAL A 148 -5.11 -10.41 6.26
C VAL A 148 -5.74 -11.70 6.78
N VAL A 149 -6.43 -12.43 5.93
CA VAL A 149 -7.10 -13.67 6.35
C VAL A 149 -6.09 -14.71 6.82
N PHE A 150 -4.90 -14.73 6.22
CA PHE A 150 -3.89 -15.72 6.60
C PHE A 150 -2.94 -15.24 7.67
N MET A 151 -3.12 -14.04 8.15
CA MET A 151 -2.34 -13.53 9.26
C MET A 151 -3.10 -13.64 10.56
#